data_61db0d8eaa64289640b5b9fdb077f2fb
#
_entry.id   61db0d8eaa64289640b5b9fdb077f2fb
#
_cell.length_a   1.000
_cell.length_b   1.000
_cell.length_c   1.000
_cell.angle_alpha   90.00
_cell.angle_beta   90.00
_cell.angle_gamma   90.00
#
_symmetry.space_group_name_H-M   'P 1'
#
loop_
_entity.id
_entity.type
_entity.pdbx_description
1 polymer ?
#
loop_
_entity_poly.entity_id
_entity_poly.type
_entity_poly.pdbx_seq_one_letter_code
_entity_poly.pdbx_strand_id
1 'polypeptide(L)'
;MATNAKERLLGAAERLFYEEGIRAVGIERILSESGVGRASFYRHFPSKDDVVVEVLRRRDGMWRAWLDGRIAVSERSPEELPLALFDGLAERFAAAEFRGCAFINTMVETADPDSPAHHVAAEHKEKVIAVLDRLLTEGGYLDHESLARQLALLGDGAIVTAVREGTPEAAVRARAVAEVLLRTAERESVRA
;
A
#
# COMPACT_ATOMS: atom_id res chain seq x y z
N MET A 1 22.69 -20.58 -3.43
CA MET A 1 22.66 -20.41 -1.96
C MET A 1 21.30 -20.85 -1.44
N ALA A 2 21.21 -21.63 -0.38
CA ALA A 2 19.93 -22.03 0.20
C ALA A 2 19.25 -20.77 0.76
N THR A 3 18.11 -20.40 0.20
CA THR A 3 17.30 -19.28 0.70
C THR A 3 16.95 -19.57 2.16
N ASN A 4 17.16 -18.61 3.05
CA ASN A 4 16.86 -18.73 4.48
C ASN A 4 15.40 -19.21 4.68
N ALA A 5 15.17 -20.13 5.61
CA ALA A 5 13.83 -20.66 5.89
C ALA A 5 12.81 -19.56 6.20
N LYS A 6 13.23 -18.51 6.92
CA LYS A 6 12.39 -17.33 7.19
C LYS A 6 11.90 -16.66 5.88
N GLU A 7 12.79 -16.45 4.92
CA GLU A 7 12.45 -15.81 3.64
C GLU A 7 11.49 -16.68 2.81
N ARG A 8 11.66 -18.00 2.80
CA ARG A 8 10.75 -18.91 2.10
C ARG A 8 9.36 -18.90 2.73
N LEU A 9 9.27 -18.89 4.07
CA LEU A 9 8.01 -18.77 4.79
C LEU A 9 7.31 -17.45 4.48
N LEU A 10 8.02 -16.33 4.56
CA LEU A 10 7.47 -15.01 4.26
C LEU A 10 7.01 -14.88 2.81
N GLY A 11 7.81 -15.35 1.86
CA GLY A 11 7.43 -15.29 0.44
C GLY A 11 6.20 -16.13 0.12
N ALA A 12 6.10 -17.34 0.70
CA ALA A 12 4.92 -18.19 0.57
C ALA A 12 3.69 -17.55 1.23
N ALA A 13 3.83 -17.05 2.46
CA ALA A 13 2.74 -16.42 3.20
C ALA A 13 2.24 -15.14 2.49
N GLU A 14 3.16 -14.29 2.03
CA GLU A 14 2.82 -13.05 1.32
C GLU A 14 1.95 -13.32 0.09
N ARG A 15 2.33 -14.29 -0.74
CA ARG A 15 1.58 -14.67 -1.93
C ARG A 15 0.22 -15.27 -1.55
N LEU A 16 0.21 -16.26 -0.67
CA LEU A 16 -1.03 -16.93 -0.25
C LEU A 16 -2.01 -15.94 0.41
N PHE A 17 -1.57 -15.09 1.33
CA PHE A 17 -2.45 -14.10 1.96
C PHE A 17 -3.03 -13.10 0.97
N TYR A 18 -2.27 -12.74 -0.06
CA TYR A 18 -2.75 -11.81 -1.08
C TYR A 18 -3.73 -12.45 -2.07
N GLU A 19 -3.51 -13.73 -2.44
CA GLU A 19 -4.32 -14.46 -3.40
C GLU A 19 -5.58 -15.09 -2.77
N GLU A 20 -5.45 -15.70 -1.59
CA GLU A 20 -6.49 -16.51 -0.96
C GLU A 20 -7.13 -15.83 0.27
N GLY A 21 -6.53 -14.76 0.80
CA GLY A 21 -6.94 -14.08 2.02
C GLY A 21 -6.29 -14.64 3.29
N ILE A 22 -6.13 -13.78 4.29
CA ILE A 22 -5.46 -14.14 5.56
C ILE A 22 -6.24 -15.22 6.31
N ARG A 23 -7.58 -15.10 6.35
CA ARG A 23 -8.42 -16.05 7.10
C ARG A 23 -8.43 -17.44 6.50
N ALA A 24 -8.43 -17.56 5.18
CA ALA A 24 -8.48 -18.84 4.47
C ALA A 24 -7.17 -19.62 4.58
N VAL A 25 -6.04 -18.94 4.74
CA VAL A 25 -4.70 -19.56 4.74
C VAL A 25 -4.30 -20.01 6.15
N GLY A 26 -4.21 -21.31 6.38
CA GLY A 26 -3.67 -21.91 7.60
C GLY A 26 -2.15 -22.08 7.57
N ILE A 27 -1.53 -22.34 8.74
CA ILE A 27 -0.09 -22.60 8.87
C ILE A 27 0.33 -23.77 7.97
N GLU A 28 -0.45 -24.85 7.90
CA GLU A 28 -0.15 -26.03 7.05
C GLU A 28 -0.01 -25.67 5.58
N ARG A 29 -0.85 -24.76 5.09
CA ARG A 29 -0.79 -24.28 3.71
C ARG A 29 0.52 -23.53 3.44
N ILE A 30 0.97 -22.70 4.41
CA ILE A 30 2.25 -21.97 4.33
C ILE A 30 3.43 -22.96 4.38
N LEU A 31 3.38 -23.96 5.27
CA LEU A 31 4.43 -24.98 5.38
C LEU A 31 4.58 -25.79 4.08
N SER A 32 3.45 -26.24 3.52
CA SER A 32 3.42 -26.98 2.25
C SER A 32 4.01 -26.17 1.11
N GLU A 33 3.61 -24.90 0.99
CA GLU A 33 4.04 -24.01 -0.08
C GLU A 33 5.50 -23.58 0.02
N SER A 34 5.98 -23.33 1.26
CA SER A 34 7.36 -22.91 1.50
C SER A 34 8.36 -24.07 1.50
N GLY A 35 7.90 -25.31 1.67
CA GLY A 35 8.74 -26.47 1.90
C GLY A 35 9.56 -26.40 3.20
N VAL A 36 9.06 -25.66 4.22
CA VAL A 36 9.72 -25.51 5.52
C VAL A 36 8.99 -26.37 6.54
N GLY A 37 9.75 -27.10 7.36
CA GLY A 37 9.16 -27.95 8.39
C GLY A 37 8.58 -27.16 9.57
N ARG A 38 7.52 -27.73 10.22
CA ARG A 38 6.79 -27.10 11.35
C ARG A 38 7.68 -26.61 12.49
N ALA A 39 8.68 -27.39 12.91
CA ALA A 39 9.61 -26.97 13.95
C ALA A 39 10.45 -25.74 13.57
N SER A 40 10.77 -25.59 12.28
CA SER A 40 11.47 -24.44 11.76
C SER A 40 10.56 -23.21 11.69
N PHE A 41 9.28 -23.40 11.37
CA PHE A 41 8.28 -22.31 11.41
C PHE A 41 8.22 -21.71 12.82
N TYR A 42 7.96 -22.49 13.85
CA TYR A 42 7.82 -21.99 15.21
C TYR A 42 9.09 -21.41 15.83
N ARG A 43 10.27 -21.68 15.25
CA ARG A 43 11.51 -20.98 15.60
C ARG A 43 11.55 -19.55 15.09
N HIS A 44 10.87 -19.25 13.98
CA HIS A 44 10.88 -17.94 13.35
C HIS A 44 9.63 -17.12 13.71
N PHE A 45 8.50 -17.79 13.86
CA PHE A 45 7.21 -17.15 14.08
C PHE A 45 6.42 -17.90 15.15
N PRO A 46 6.16 -17.28 16.33
CA PRO A 46 5.36 -17.89 17.38
C PRO A 46 3.94 -18.27 16.94
N SER A 47 3.35 -17.46 16.06
CA SER A 47 1.98 -17.63 15.59
C SER A 47 1.85 -17.25 14.10
N LYS A 48 0.67 -17.52 13.53
CA LYS A 48 0.29 -17.02 12.20
C LYS A 48 0.19 -15.49 12.17
N ASP A 49 -0.27 -14.88 13.27
CA ASP A 49 -0.43 -13.44 13.35
C ASP A 49 0.92 -12.72 13.28
N ASP A 50 1.98 -13.32 13.85
CA ASP A 50 3.34 -12.80 13.70
C ASP A 50 3.82 -12.83 12.24
N VAL A 51 3.43 -13.87 11.48
CA VAL A 51 3.72 -13.96 10.04
C VAL A 51 2.97 -12.85 9.29
N VAL A 52 1.69 -12.62 9.62
CA VAL A 52 0.89 -11.55 8.99
C VAL A 52 1.54 -10.19 9.22
N VAL A 53 1.91 -9.89 10.46
CA VAL A 53 2.59 -8.63 10.82
C VAL A 53 3.88 -8.44 10.03
N GLU A 54 4.71 -9.48 9.94
CA GLU A 54 6.00 -9.38 9.24
C GLU A 54 5.81 -9.24 7.72
N VAL A 55 4.83 -9.93 7.13
CA VAL A 55 4.45 -9.76 5.72
C VAL A 55 4.00 -8.32 5.45
N LEU A 56 3.15 -7.75 6.31
CA LEU A 56 2.69 -6.37 6.15
C LEU A 56 3.85 -5.36 6.25
N ARG A 57 4.76 -5.52 7.22
CA ARG A 57 5.94 -4.66 7.36
C ARG A 57 6.84 -4.72 6.14
N ARG A 58 7.05 -5.91 5.59
CA ARG A 58 7.81 -6.11 4.35
C ARG A 58 7.14 -5.38 3.17
N ARG A 59 5.82 -5.55 3.02
CA ARG A 59 5.04 -4.87 1.97
C ARG A 59 5.07 -3.34 2.13
N ASP A 60 4.99 -2.83 3.35
CA ASP A 60 5.13 -1.39 3.62
C ASP A 60 6.48 -0.85 3.13
N GLY A 61 7.57 -1.54 3.44
CA GLY A 61 8.90 -1.16 2.96
C GLY A 61 9.01 -1.18 1.44
N MET A 62 8.51 -2.24 0.80
CA MET A 62 8.51 -2.36 -0.67
C MET A 62 7.65 -1.28 -1.35
N TRP A 63 6.48 -0.99 -0.79
CA TRP A 63 5.58 0.03 -1.32
C TRP A 63 6.20 1.43 -1.24
N ARG A 64 6.81 1.78 -0.09
CA ARG A 64 7.48 3.07 0.07
C ARG A 64 8.65 3.23 -0.90
N ALA A 65 9.52 2.23 -0.99
CA ALA A 65 10.65 2.25 -1.93
C ALA A 65 10.17 2.39 -3.39
N TRP A 66 9.07 1.74 -3.75
CA TRP A 66 8.45 1.86 -5.07
C TRP A 66 7.92 3.29 -5.32
N LEU A 67 7.19 3.88 -4.35
CA LEU A 67 6.66 5.23 -4.50
C LEU A 67 7.79 6.28 -4.56
N ASP A 68 8.77 6.17 -3.67
CA ASP A 68 9.95 7.06 -3.67
C ASP A 68 10.69 7.00 -5.03
N GLY A 69 10.85 5.79 -5.58
CA GLY A 69 11.44 5.60 -6.90
C GLY A 69 10.65 6.28 -8.02
N ARG A 70 9.32 6.25 -7.94
CA ARG A 70 8.46 6.93 -8.94
C ARG A 70 8.53 8.46 -8.82
N ILE A 71 8.54 8.97 -7.61
CA ILE A 71 8.69 10.40 -7.34
C ILE A 71 10.05 10.88 -7.88
N ALA A 72 11.12 10.14 -7.62
CA ALA A 72 12.48 10.52 -7.99
C ALA A 72 12.70 10.61 -9.52
N VAL A 73 11.97 9.81 -10.32
CA VAL A 73 12.09 9.82 -11.79
C VAL A 73 10.98 10.64 -12.48
N SER A 74 10.11 11.27 -11.71
CA SER A 74 9.03 12.09 -12.25
C SER A 74 9.58 13.41 -12.80
N GLU A 75 9.20 13.75 -14.02
CA GLU A 75 9.50 15.05 -14.65
C GLU A 75 8.45 16.12 -14.31
N ARG A 76 7.54 15.86 -13.36
CA ARG A 76 6.50 16.79 -12.93
C ARG A 76 7.08 17.95 -12.14
N SER A 77 6.41 19.07 -12.22
CA SER A 77 6.69 20.20 -11.33
C SER A 77 6.34 19.84 -9.87
N PRO A 78 6.94 20.49 -8.86
CA PRO A 78 6.69 20.18 -7.45
C PRO A 78 5.21 20.15 -7.08
N GLU A 79 4.42 21.07 -7.63
CA GLU A 79 2.98 21.14 -7.40
C GLU A 79 2.18 19.99 -8.00
N GLU A 80 2.71 19.30 -9.02
CA GLU A 80 2.06 18.16 -9.67
C GLU A 80 2.58 16.81 -9.17
N LEU A 81 3.66 16.78 -8.39
CA LEU A 81 4.25 15.52 -7.87
C LEU A 81 3.25 14.63 -7.13
N PRO A 82 2.26 15.14 -6.37
CA PRO A 82 1.26 14.26 -5.73
C PRO A 82 0.48 13.38 -6.70
N LEU A 83 0.37 13.77 -7.98
CA LEU A 83 -0.30 12.98 -9.02
C LEU A 83 0.46 11.70 -9.38
N ALA A 84 1.77 11.60 -9.09
CA ALA A 84 2.57 10.42 -9.34
C ALA A 84 2.03 9.17 -8.60
N LEU A 85 1.32 9.36 -7.47
CA LEU A 85 0.62 8.28 -6.78
C LEU A 85 -0.41 7.62 -7.71
N PHE A 86 -1.26 8.41 -8.37
CA PHE A 86 -2.35 7.91 -9.22
C PHE A 86 -1.83 7.27 -10.51
N ASP A 87 -0.75 7.82 -11.09
CA ASP A 87 -0.08 7.19 -12.23
C ASP A 87 0.46 5.81 -11.85
N GLY A 88 1.09 5.72 -10.68
CA GLY A 88 1.57 4.45 -10.17
C GLY A 88 0.44 3.46 -9.84
N LEU A 89 -0.68 3.94 -9.30
CA LEU A 89 -1.86 3.09 -9.07
C LEU A 89 -2.42 2.55 -10.39
N ALA A 90 -2.47 3.34 -11.46
CA ALA A 90 -2.94 2.88 -12.76
C ALA A 90 -2.12 1.68 -13.28
N GLU A 91 -0.80 1.74 -13.17
CA GLU A 91 0.08 0.63 -13.54
C GLU A 91 -0.15 -0.61 -12.68
N ARG A 92 -0.31 -0.43 -11.37
CA ARG A 92 -0.59 -1.54 -10.45
C ARG A 92 -1.94 -2.20 -10.71
N PHE A 93 -2.96 -1.42 -11.04
CA PHE A 93 -4.30 -1.95 -11.34
C PHE A 93 -4.34 -2.74 -12.65
N ALA A 94 -3.43 -2.44 -13.59
CA ALA A 94 -3.30 -3.19 -14.84
C ALA A 94 -2.60 -4.55 -14.67
N ALA A 95 -1.96 -4.82 -13.54
CA ALA A 95 -1.29 -6.09 -13.28
C ALA A 95 -2.30 -7.22 -13.07
N ALA A 96 -2.08 -8.37 -13.72
CA ALA A 96 -2.99 -9.51 -13.69
C ALA A 96 -3.20 -10.09 -12.26
N GLU A 97 -2.18 -9.97 -11.43
CA GLU A 97 -2.18 -10.41 -10.03
C GLU A 97 -2.80 -9.39 -9.07
N PHE A 98 -3.29 -8.25 -9.54
CA PHE A 98 -3.87 -7.23 -8.68
C PHE A 98 -5.14 -7.73 -7.95
N ARG A 99 -5.11 -7.65 -6.62
CA ARG A 99 -6.20 -8.07 -5.71
C ARG A 99 -6.55 -7.00 -4.67
N GLY A 100 -6.26 -5.72 -4.99
CA GLY A 100 -6.48 -4.62 -4.08
C GLY A 100 -5.28 -4.28 -3.20
N CYS A 101 -5.55 -3.54 -2.14
CA CYS A 101 -4.55 -3.15 -1.16
C CYS A 101 -4.49 -4.18 -0.03
N ALA A 102 -3.32 -4.80 0.18
CA ALA A 102 -3.13 -5.77 1.26
C ALA A 102 -3.46 -5.20 2.65
N PHE A 103 -3.25 -3.92 2.87
CA PHE A 103 -3.53 -3.27 4.16
C PHE A 103 -5.03 -3.05 4.35
N ILE A 104 -5.76 -2.58 3.34
CA ILE A 104 -7.23 -2.47 3.40
C ILE A 104 -7.83 -3.86 3.59
N ASN A 105 -7.40 -4.85 2.81
CA ASN A 105 -7.88 -6.23 2.93
C ASN A 105 -7.63 -6.78 4.34
N THR A 106 -6.45 -6.54 4.92
CA THR A 106 -6.13 -6.95 6.29
C THR A 106 -7.09 -6.33 7.32
N MET A 107 -7.34 -5.03 7.25
CA MET A 107 -8.25 -4.36 8.19
C MET A 107 -9.67 -4.93 8.11
N VAL A 108 -10.15 -5.25 6.91
CA VAL A 108 -11.48 -5.85 6.69
C VAL A 108 -11.52 -7.30 7.19
N GLU A 109 -10.50 -8.11 6.90
CA GLU A 109 -10.45 -9.51 7.30
C GLU A 109 -10.22 -9.69 8.81
N THR A 110 -9.39 -8.86 9.43
CA THR A 110 -9.02 -9.01 10.85
C THR A 110 -10.16 -8.59 11.77
N ALA A 111 -10.95 -7.60 11.39
CA ALA A 111 -12.14 -7.08 12.11
C ALA A 111 -11.87 -6.57 13.55
N ASP A 112 -10.74 -6.89 14.16
CA ASP A 112 -10.31 -6.45 15.48
C ASP A 112 -9.38 -5.23 15.34
N PRO A 113 -9.81 -4.02 15.73
CA PRO A 113 -9.01 -2.81 15.60
C PRO A 113 -7.78 -2.80 16.51
N ASP A 114 -7.78 -3.61 17.58
CA ASP A 114 -6.67 -3.69 18.54
C ASP A 114 -5.63 -4.75 18.14
N SER A 115 -5.86 -5.49 17.05
CA SER A 115 -4.91 -6.50 16.57
C SER A 115 -3.61 -5.86 16.06
N PRO A 116 -2.45 -6.50 16.26
CA PRO A 116 -1.18 -6.01 15.73
C PRO A 116 -1.18 -5.85 14.20
N ALA A 117 -1.88 -6.70 13.47
CA ALA A 117 -2.01 -6.62 12.02
C ALA A 117 -2.80 -5.38 11.59
N HIS A 118 -3.90 -5.05 12.32
CA HIS A 118 -4.68 -3.84 12.06
C HIS A 118 -3.82 -2.58 12.32
N HIS A 119 -3.09 -2.54 13.42
CA HIS A 119 -2.20 -1.42 13.73
C HIS A 119 -1.15 -1.18 12.63
N VAL A 120 -0.48 -2.24 12.15
CA VAL A 120 0.49 -2.12 11.04
C VAL A 120 -0.18 -1.63 9.75
N ALA A 121 -1.40 -2.08 9.47
CA ALA A 121 -2.15 -1.64 8.30
C ALA A 121 -2.56 -0.15 8.41
N ALA A 122 -3.03 0.29 9.57
CA ALA A 122 -3.35 1.69 9.84
C ALA A 122 -2.10 2.59 9.76
N GLU A 123 -1.00 2.14 10.37
CA GLU A 123 0.29 2.85 10.32
C GLU A 123 0.79 3.04 8.87
N HIS A 124 0.62 2.03 8.00
CA HIS A 124 0.92 2.18 6.59
C HIS A 124 0.12 3.33 5.95
N LYS A 125 -1.18 3.43 6.24
CA LYS A 125 -2.02 4.50 5.68
C LYS A 125 -1.60 5.89 6.15
N GLU A 126 -1.22 6.05 7.41
CA GLU A 126 -0.67 7.31 7.90
C GLU A 126 0.68 7.66 7.21
N LYS A 127 1.52 6.67 6.91
CA LYS A 127 2.76 6.91 6.13
C LYS A 127 2.47 7.35 4.70
N VAL A 128 1.44 6.82 4.06
CA VAL A 128 1.00 7.29 2.72
C VAL A 128 0.57 8.75 2.80
N ILE A 129 -0.24 9.10 3.79
CA ILE A 129 -0.67 10.49 4.02
C ILE A 129 0.54 11.39 4.26
N ALA A 130 1.51 10.98 5.07
CA ALA A 130 2.71 11.76 5.36
C ALA A 130 3.58 12.00 4.11
N VAL A 131 3.66 11.05 3.18
CA VAL A 131 4.35 11.28 1.89
C VAL A 131 3.61 12.32 1.07
N LEU A 132 2.29 12.24 0.97
CA LEU A 132 1.48 13.22 0.23
C LEU A 132 1.58 14.61 0.87
N ASP A 133 1.52 14.69 2.19
CA ASP A 133 1.66 15.93 2.95
C ASP A 133 2.99 16.62 2.67
N ARG A 134 4.09 15.88 2.69
CA ARG A 134 5.42 16.37 2.33
C ARG A 134 5.45 16.92 0.89
N LEU A 135 4.93 16.17 -0.07
CA LEU A 135 4.91 16.59 -1.48
C LEU A 135 4.08 17.87 -1.68
N LEU A 136 2.96 17.98 -0.99
CA LEU A 136 2.08 19.15 -1.04
C LEU A 136 2.75 20.37 -0.38
N THR A 137 3.45 20.18 0.73
CA THR A 137 4.25 21.21 1.38
C THR A 137 5.35 21.72 0.44
N GLU A 138 6.10 20.80 -0.20
CA GLU A 138 7.13 21.14 -1.20
C GLU A 138 6.55 21.82 -2.44
N GLY A 139 5.28 21.53 -2.80
CA GLY A 139 4.51 22.17 -3.86
C GLY A 139 3.90 23.53 -3.46
N GLY A 140 4.10 24.00 -2.22
CA GLY A 140 3.65 25.30 -1.70
C GLY A 140 2.15 25.38 -1.41
N TYR A 141 1.46 24.25 -1.19
CA TYR A 141 0.03 24.24 -0.82
C TYR A 141 -0.18 24.64 0.64
N LEU A 142 -1.12 25.59 0.90
CA LEU A 142 -1.36 26.11 2.25
C LEU A 142 -2.11 25.13 3.14
N ASP A 143 -3.13 24.44 2.63
CA ASP A 143 -3.91 23.42 3.37
C ASP A 143 -3.42 22.00 3.02
N HIS A 144 -2.09 21.80 3.10
CA HIS A 144 -1.46 20.53 2.66
C HIS A 144 -1.93 19.32 3.47
N GLU A 145 -2.13 19.46 4.80
CA GLU A 145 -2.58 18.35 5.66
C GLU A 145 -3.97 17.80 5.27
N SER A 146 -4.93 18.71 5.06
CA SER A 146 -6.30 18.34 4.64
C SER A 146 -6.28 17.76 3.22
N LEU A 147 -5.54 18.39 2.32
CA LEU A 147 -5.42 17.95 0.94
C LEU A 147 -4.75 16.57 0.83
N ALA A 148 -3.74 16.27 1.65
CA ALA A 148 -3.11 14.97 1.73
C ALA A 148 -4.11 13.86 2.11
N ARG A 149 -4.97 14.11 3.10
CA ARG A 149 -6.03 13.19 3.50
C ARG A 149 -7.08 12.99 2.41
N GLN A 150 -7.44 14.04 1.68
CA GLN A 150 -8.36 13.95 0.54
C GLN A 150 -7.76 13.11 -0.60
N LEU A 151 -6.49 13.32 -0.94
CA LEU A 151 -5.81 12.54 -1.98
C LEU A 151 -5.63 11.06 -1.56
N ALA A 152 -5.33 10.79 -0.28
CA ALA A 152 -5.27 9.44 0.24
C ALA A 152 -6.63 8.73 0.16
N LEU A 153 -7.73 9.41 0.52
CA LEU A 153 -9.10 8.92 0.39
C LEU A 153 -9.46 8.58 -1.07
N LEU A 154 -9.07 9.44 -2.01
CA LEU A 154 -9.24 9.16 -3.45
C LEU A 154 -8.46 7.93 -3.88
N GLY A 155 -7.23 7.77 -3.42
CA GLY A 155 -6.41 6.60 -3.70
C GLY A 155 -7.04 5.31 -3.19
N ASP A 156 -7.53 5.31 -1.95
CA ASP A 156 -8.23 4.17 -1.35
C ASP A 156 -9.52 3.83 -2.09
N GLY A 157 -10.30 4.85 -2.46
CA GLY A 157 -11.50 4.69 -3.27
C GLY A 157 -11.19 4.12 -4.66
N ALA A 158 -10.11 4.57 -5.30
CA ALA A 158 -9.66 4.04 -6.58
C ALA A 158 -9.26 2.57 -6.49
N ILE A 159 -8.55 2.16 -5.42
CA ILE A 159 -8.16 0.76 -5.18
C ILE A 159 -9.40 -0.14 -5.10
N VAL A 160 -10.39 0.23 -4.27
CA VAL A 160 -11.61 -0.57 -4.08
C VAL A 160 -12.42 -0.62 -5.38
N THR A 161 -12.51 0.51 -6.09
CA THR A 161 -13.22 0.60 -7.37
C THR A 161 -12.55 -0.26 -8.44
N ALA A 162 -11.22 -0.26 -8.52
CA ALA A 162 -10.48 -1.10 -9.47
C ALA A 162 -10.69 -2.59 -9.22
N VAL A 163 -10.74 -3.03 -7.95
CA VAL A 163 -11.09 -4.42 -7.60
C VAL A 163 -12.51 -4.77 -8.07
N ARG A 164 -13.48 -3.87 -7.85
CA ARG A 164 -14.88 -4.08 -8.25
C ARG A 164 -15.06 -4.15 -9.76
N GLU A 165 -14.37 -3.29 -10.51
CA GLU A 165 -14.57 -3.13 -11.95
C GLU A 165 -13.62 -4.01 -12.79
N GLY A 166 -12.52 -4.48 -12.22
CA GLY A 166 -11.51 -5.28 -12.93
C GLY A 166 -10.75 -4.49 -14.00
N THR A 167 -10.59 -3.15 -13.81
CA THR A 167 -9.98 -2.26 -14.80
C THR A 167 -9.14 -1.16 -14.14
N PRO A 168 -8.07 -0.66 -14.78
CA PRO A 168 -7.26 0.44 -14.27
C PRO A 168 -7.95 1.82 -14.34
N GLU A 169 -9.10 1.95 -15.01
CA GLU A 169 -9.83 3.20 -15.22
C GLU A 169 -10.16 3.96 -13.91
N ALA A 170 -10.28 3.24 -12.79
CA ALA A 170 -10.50 3.84 -11.48
C ALA A 170 -9.36 4.83 -11.09
N ALA A 171 -8.12 4.51 -11.40
CA ALA A 171 -6.98 5.38 -11.13
C ALA A 171 -7.02 6.64 -12.02
N VAL A 172 -7.41 6.51 -13.28
CA VAL A 172 -7.55 7.64 -14.21
C VAL A 172 -8.62 8.61 -13.71
N ARG A 173 -9.78 8.08 -13.27
CA ARG A 173 -10.86 8.92 -12.70
C ARG A 173 -10.43 9.60 -11.40
N ALA A 174 -9.76 8.89 -10.49
CA ALA A 174 -9.26 9.46 -9.25
C ALA A 174 -8.21 10.55 -9.52
N ARG A 175 -7.31 10.32 -10.49
CA ARG A 175 -6.32 11.30 -10.91
C ARG A 175 -6.97 12.58 -11.43
N ALA A 176 -8.01 12.48 -12.25
CA ALA A 176 -8.74 13.66 -12.77
C ALA A 176 -9.39 14.47 -11.63
N VAL A 177 -9.91 13.81 -10.57
CA VAL A 177 -10.42 14.50 -9.38
C VAL A 177 -9.28 15.14 -8.60
N ALA A 178 -8.16 14.45 -8.42
CA ALA A 178 -6.97 14.99 -7.74
C ALA A 178 -6.43 16.24 -8.45
N GLU A 179 -6.40 16.26 -9.79
CA GLU A 179 -6.01 17.45 -10.57
C GLU A 179 -6.92 18.66 -10.30
N VAL A 180 -8.22 18.44 -10.15
CA VAL A 180 -9.16 19.50 -9.80
C VAL A 180 -8.86 20.04 -8.41
N LEU A 181 -8.66 19.15 -7.42
CA LEU A 181 -8.32 19.54 -6.05
C LEU A 181 -7.03 20.37 -6.01
N LEU A 182 -5.96 19.89 -6.67
CA LEU A 182 -4.68 20.60 -6.72
C LEU A 182 -4.80 21.99 -7.38
N ARG A 183 -5.54 22.07 -8.49
CA ARG A 183 -5.73 23.33 -9.21
C ARG A 183 -6.54 24.35 -8.44
N THR A 184 -7.48 23.94 -7.60
CA THR A 184 -8.36 24.85 -6.84
C THR A 184 -7.84 25.16 -5.44
N ALA A 185 -6.84 24.41 -4.95
CA ALA A 185 -6.24 24.64 -3.65
C ALA A 185 -5.38 25.92 -3.64
N GLU A 186 -5.39 26.64 -2.52
CA GLU A 186 -4.57 27.83 -2.32
C GLU A 186 -3.09 27.45 -2.17
N ARG A 187 -2.21 28.25 -2.80
CA ARG A 187 -0.77 28.09 -2.72
C ARG A 187 -0.08 29.37 -2.29
N GLU A 188 1.12 29.22 -1.74
CA GLU A 188 1.99 30.37 -1.47
C GLU A 188 2.22 31.17 -2.76
N SER A 189 2.08 32.48 -2.66
CA SER A 189 2.41 33.35 -3.78
C SER A 189 3.92 33.31 -4.03
N VAL A 190 4.32 32.85 -5.20
CA VAL A 190 5.71 32.97 -5.62
C VAL A 190 6.06 34.45 -5.58
N ARG A 191 6.84 34.89 -4.58
CA ARG A 191 7.41 36.24 -4.60
C ARG A 191 8.40 36.29 -5.75
N ALA A 192 8.03 37.04 -6.79
CA ALA A 192 8.87 37.35 -7.94
C ALA A 192 10.12 38.12 -7.52
#